data_920beaba46994645179a0e9b6f59645b
#
_entry.id   920beaba46994645179a0e9b6f59645b
#
_cell.length_a   1.000
_cell.length_b   1.000
_cell.length_c   1.000
_cell.angle_alpha   90.00
_cell.angle_beta   90.00
_cell.angle_gamma   90.00
#
_symmetry.space_group_name_H-M   'P 1'
#
loop_
_entity.id
_entity.type
_entity.pdbx_description
1 polymer ?
#
loop_
_entity_poly.entity_id
_entity_poly.type
_entity_poly.pdbx_seq_one_letter_code
_entity_poly.pdbx_strand_id
1 'polypeptide(L)'
;FRPLKPGEQYHPLMSPDKNYPEVNLWSVLWGIAMAILFSAASAYLGLKVGQVFEAAIPIAIIAVGVSSAAKRKSALGENVIIQSIGACSGVIVAGAIFTLPALYILQDKYPEMTVDFFQMFISSLLGGVLGILFLIPFRKYFVSEKHGEYPFPEATASTQVLVSGEKGGSQAKPLLFAGLIGGLYDFIVATF
;
A
#
# COMPACT_ATOMS: atom_id res chain seq x y z
N PHE A 1 16.31 -9.70 7.63
CA PHE A 1 15.94 -10.50 6.46
C PHE A 1 17.18 -11.17 5.89
N ARG A 2 17.27 -12.46 5.97
CA ARG A 2 18.34 -13.29 5.41
C ARG A 2 17.73 -14.54 4.79
N PRO A 3 18.38 -15.15 3.79
CA PRO A 3 17.95 -16.45 3.27
C PRO A 3 17.90 -17.52 4.39
N LEU A 4 16.95 -18.42 4.29
CA LEU A 4 16.86 -19.56 5.20
C LEU A 4 18.05 -20.50 4.98
N LYS A 5 18.62 -21.02 6.05
CA LYS A 5 19.65 -22.06 5.96
C LYS A 5 19.00 -23.39 5.60
N PRO A 6 19.76 -24.33 4.99
CA PRO A 6 19.25 -25.69 4.74
C PRO A 6 18.69 -26.31 6.03
N GLY A 7 17.42 -26.72 6.01
CA GLY A 7 16.72 -27.28 7.16
C GLY A 7 16.09 -26.27 8.11
N GLU A 8 16.29 -24.96 7.92
CA GLU A 8 15.65 -23.92 8.71
C GLU A 8 14.22 -23.69 8.23
N GLN A 9 13.26 -23.61 9.17
CA GLN A 9 11.88 -23.29 8.85
C GLN A 9 11.62 -21.80 9.02
N TYR A 10 10.75 -21.26 8.16
CA TYR A 10 10.27 -19.88 8.28
C TYR A 10 9.43 -19.70 9.55
N HIS A 11 9.82 -18.75 10.39
CA HIS A 11 9.07 -18.36 11.57
C HIS A 11 8.48 -16.95 11.35
N PRO A 12 7.15 -16.81 11.27
CA PRO A 12 6.51 -15.52 11.14
C PRO A 12 6.71 -14.68 12.40
N LEU A 13 6.78 -13.34 12.24
CA LEU A 13 6.93 -12.42 13.36
C LEU A 13 5.70 -12.45 14.29
N MET A 14 4.52 -12.58 13.73
CA MET A 14 3.28 -12.78 14.47
C MET A 14 3.02 -14.30 14.57
N SER A 15 2.99 -14.80 15.79
CA SER A 15 2.76 -16.23 16.01
C SER A 15 1.34 -16.62 15.58
N PRO A 16 1.17 -17.71 14.81
CA PRO A 16 -0.16 -18.19 14.42
C PRO A 16 -1.01 -18.66 15.62
N ASP A 17 -0.37 -18.97 16.75
CA ASP A 17 -1.07 -19.47 17.95
C ASP A 17 -1.67 -18.35 18.81
N LYS A 18 -1.39 -17.08 18.49
CA LYS A 18 -1.90 -15.92 19.22
C LYS A 18 -2.92 -15.17 18.40
N ASN A 19 -4.03 -14.79 19.04
CA ASN A 19 -5.05 -13.97 18.42
C ASN A 19 -4.66 -12.49 18.55
N TYR A 20 -4.34 -11.87 17.41
CA TYR A 20 -4.02 -10.44 17.33
C TYR A 20 -5.21 -9.66 16.77
N PRO A 21 -5.41 -8.41 17.18
CA PRO A 21 -6.38 -7.55 16.53
C PRO A 21 -5.84 -7.19 15.13
N GLU A 22 -6.53 -7.64 14.10
CA GLU A 22 -6.15 -7.40 12.70
C GLU A 22 -7.28 -6.68 11.97
N VAL A 23 -8.26 -7.43 11.47
CA VAL A 23 -9.40 -6.90 10.73
C VAL A 23 -10.49 -6.47 11.71
N ASN A 24 -10.63 -5.17 11.89
CA ASN A 24 -11.70 -4.57 12.68
C ASN A 24 -12.16 -3.25 12.03
N LEU A 25 -13.20 -2.65 12.58
CA LEU A 25 -13.77 -1.42 12.02
C LEU A 25 -12.73 -0.28 11.93
N TRP A 26 -11.84 -0.18 12.91
CA TRP A 26 -10.76 0.79 12.93
C TRP A 26 -9.80 0.61 11.75
N SER A 27 -9.25 -0.59 11.59
CA SER A 27 -8.28 -0.87 10.54
C SER A 27 -8.88 -0.75 9.14
N VAL A 28 -10.12 -1.20 8.95
CA VAL A 28 -10.82 -1.10 7.66
C VAL A 28 -11.15 0.35 7.31
N LEU A 29 -11.72 1.14 8.23
CA LEU A 29 -12.06 2.54 7.95
C LEU A 29 -10.81 3.39 7.67
N TRP A 30 -9.75 3.23 8.46
CA TRP A 30 -8.49 3.91 8.19
C TRP A 30 -7.85 3.45 6.89
N GLY A 31 -7.89 2.16 6.59
CA GLY A 31 -7.41 1.61 5.32
C GLY A 31 -8.14 2.22 4.11
N ILE A 32 -9.48 2.27 4.16
CA ILE A 32 -10.31 2.90 3.12
C ILE A 32 -10.01 4.40 3.00
N ALA A 33 -9.90 5.12 4.12
CA ALA A 33 -9.55 6.53 4.09
C ALA A 33 -8.20 6.78 3.42
N MET A 34 -7.19 5.98 3.74
CA MET A 34 -5.88 6.02 3.07
C MET A 34 -5.97 5.65 1.59
N ALA A 35 -6.74 4.62 1.25
CA ALA A 35 -6.94 4.23 -0.15
C ALA A 35 -7.54 5.38 -0.98
N ILE A 36 -8.57 6.05 -0.48
CA ILE A 36 -9.21 7.20 -1.15
C ILE A 36 -8.21 8.36 -1.30
N LEU A 37 -7.54 8.73 -0.21
CA LEU A 37 -6.60 9.85 -0.20
C LEU A 37 -5.45 9.62 -1.19
N PHE A 38 -4.81 8.45 -1.11
CA PHE A 38 -3.64 8.15 -1.94
C PHE A 38 -4.01 7.79 -3.37
N SER A 39 -5.21 7.26 -3.64
CA SER A 39 -5.70 7.12 -5.01
C SER A 39 -5.88 8.47 -5.69
N ALA A 40 -6.47 9.44 -5.01
CA ALA A 40 -6.64 10.79 -5.55
C ALA A 40 -5.28 11.47 -5.80
N ALA A 41 -4.36 11.38 -4.84
CA ALA A 41 -3.01 11.94 -4.97
C ALA A 41 -2.21 11.28 -6.10
N SER A 42 -2.23 9.94 -6.18
CA SER A 42 -1.55 9.19 -7.24
C SER A 42 -2.15 9.47 -8.62
N ALA A 43 -3.49 9.58 -8.73
CA ALA A 43 -4.15 9.92 -9.98
C ALA A 43 -3.76 11.33 -10.45
N TYR A 44 -3.76 12.30 -9.55
CA TYR A 44 -3.35 13.66 -9.88
C TYR A 44 -1.90 13.73 -10.36
N LEU A 45 -0.97 13.11 -9.63
CA LEU A 45 0.45 13.09 -10.01
C LEU A 45 0.68 12.29 -11.31
N GLY A 46 0.01 11.15 -11.46
CA GLY A 46 0.10 10.33 -12.66
C GLY A 46 -0.33 11.08 -13.92
N LEU A 47 -1.43 11.84 -13.84
CA LEU A 47 -1.89 12.67 -14.98
C LEU A 47 -1.03 13.89 -15.22
N LYS A 48 -0.46 14.50 -14.16
CA LYS A 48 0.34 15.74 -14.28
C LYS A 48 1.78 15.48 -14.70
N VAL A 49 2.40 14.43 -14.14
CA VAL A 49 3.85 14.16 -14.26
C VAL A 49 4.13 12.88 -15.04
N GLY A 50 3.12 12.05 -15.28
CA GLY A 50 3.28 10.75 -15.94
C GLY A 50 3.95 9.68 -15.07
N GLN A 51 4.00 9.89 -13.75
CA GLN A 51 4.57 8.93 -12.79
C GLN A 51 3.60 8.67 -11.64
N VAL A 52 3.53 7.42 -11.22
CA VAL A 52 2.76 6.99 -10.05
C VAL A 52 3.74 6.57 -8.96
N PHE A 53 3.52 7.07 -7.74
CA PHE A 53 4.36 6.73 -6.61
C PHE A 53 3.81 5.55 -5.81
N GLU A 54 4.70 4.78 -5.21
CA GLU A 54 4.31 3.69 -4.30
C GLU A 54 3.94 4.25 -2.93
N ALA A 55 2.66 4.09 -2.56
CA ALA A 55 2.11 4.67 -1.34
C ALA A 55 2.32 3.80 -0.08
N ALA A 56 2.87 2.58 -0.21
CA ALA A 56 2.96 1.62 0.89
C ALA A 56 3.73 2.15 2.11
N ILE A 57 4.87 2.81 1.88
CA ILE A 57 5.71 3.36 2.95
C ILE A 57 5.05 4.55 3.64
N PRO A 58 4.58 5.60 2.94
CA PRO A 58 3.84 6.70 3.55
C PRO A 58 2.63 6.24 4.37
N ILE A 59 1.86 5.29 3.84
CA ILE A 59 0.70 4.75 4.53
C ILE A 59 1.10 3.98 5.79
N ALA A 60 2.18 3.19 5.74
CA ALA A 60 2.70 2.51 6.91
C ALA A 60 3.10 3.49 8.03
N ILE A 61 3.73 4.61 7.67
CA ILE A 61 4.09 5.68 8.61
C ILE A 61 2.85 6.29 9.26
N ILE A 62 1.84 6.61 8.45
CA ILE A 62 0.59 7.19 8.93
C ILE A 62 -0.16 6.20 9.82
N ALA A 63 -0.24 4.92 9.43
CA ALA A 63 -0.89 3.87 10.21
C ALA A 63 -0.28 3.75 11.61
N VAL A 64 1.07 3.68 11.68
CA VAL A 64 1.80 3.66 12.95
C VAL A 64 1.56 4.94 13.76
N GLY A 65 1.60 6.10 13.12
CA GLY A 65 1.37 7.39 13.78
C GLY A 65 -0.02 7.51 14.39
N VAL A 66 -1.05 7.16 13.63
CA VAL A 66 -2.45 7.23 14.07
C VAL A 66 -2.73 6.22 15.19
N SER A 67 -2.23 4.98 15.05
CA SER A 67 -2.39 3.95 16.07
C SER A 67 -1.66 4.33 17.37
N SER A 68 -0.48 4.93 17.27
CA SER A 68 0.26 5.46 18.42
C SER A 68 -0.46 6.64 19.09
N ALA A 69 -0.99 7.57 18.33
CA ALA A 69 -1.78 8.70 18.84
C ALA A 69 -3.05 8.23 19.55
N ALA A 70 -3.71 7.21 19.02
CA ALA A 70 -4.88 6.57 19.63
C ALA A 70 -4.53 5.62 20.79
N LYS A 71 -3.25 5.51 21.16
CA LYS A 71 -2.75 4.64 22.23
C LYS A 71 -3.21 3.18 22.09
N ARG A 72 -3.29 2.68 20.88
CA ARG A 72 -3.68 1.29 20.64
C ARG A 72 -2.55 0.34 21.02
N LYS A 73 -2.92 -0.75 21.68
CA LYS A 73 -1.98 -1.81 22.10
C LYS A 73 -1.96 -2.92 21.06
N SER A 74 -0.79 -3.51 20.81
CA SER A 74 -0.64 -4.61 19.83
C SER A 74 -1.20 -4.26 18.44
N ALA A 75 -0.89 -3.04 17.99
CA ALA A 75 -1.48 -2.47 16.77
C ALA A 75 -0.84 -2.97 15.47
N LEU A 76 0.17 -3.85 15.52
CA LEU A 76 0.89 -4.32 14.33
C LEU A 76 -0.06 -4.92 13.30
N GLY A 77 -0.95 -5.83 13.71
CA GLY A 77 -1.91 -6.46 12.81
C GLY A 77 -2.86 -5.44 12.16
N GLU A 78 -3.40 -4.51 12.96
CA GLU A 78 -4.25 -3.42 12.47
C GLU A 78 -3.51 -2.52 11.47
N ASN A 79 -2.26 -2.15 11.78
CA ASN A 79 -1.43 -1.31 10.91
C ASN A 79 -1.08 -2.01 9.59
N VAL A 80 -0.86 -3.32 9.61
CA VAL A 80 -0.68 -4.13 8.40
C VAL A 80 -1.93 -4.09 7.53
N ILE A 81 -3.13 -4.19 8.10
CA ILE A 81 -4.39 -4.10 7.36
C ILE A 81 -4.59 -2.70 6.77
N ILE A 82 -4.35 -1.64 7.56
CA ILE A 82 -4.44 -0.25 7.08
C ILE A 82 -3.49 -0.03 5.90
N GLN A 83 -2.24 -0.46 6.05
CA GLN A 83 -1.22 -0.34 5.01
C GLN A 83 -1.58 -1.16 3.77
N SER A 84 -2.05 -2.39 3.92
CA SER A 84 -2.39 -3.25 2.80
C SER A 84 -3.56 -2.72 1.98
N ILE A 85 -4.64 -2.27 2.64
CA ILE A 85 -5.80 -1.66 1.96
C ILE A 85 -5.37 -0.36 1.27
N GLY A 86 -4.63 0.48 1.98
CA GLY A 86 -4.19 1.76 1.44
C GLY A 86 -3.22 1.62 0.27
N ALA A 87 -2.26 0.71 0.35
CA ALA A 87 -1.25 0.49 -0.69
C ALA A 87 -1.84 -0.02 -2.03
N CYS A 88 -3.00 -0.68 -2.00
CA CYS A 88 -3.71 -1.03 -3.23
C CYS A 88 -4.02 0.17 -4.13
N SER A 89 -4.12 1.37 -3.55
CA SER A 89 -4.38 2.61 -4.28
C SER A 89 -3.36 2.90 -5.37
N GLY A 90 -2.07 2.80 -5.06
CA GLY A 90 -0.99 3.06 -6.01
C GLY A 90 -1.00 2.09 -7.19
N VAL A 91 -1.15 0.80 -6.91
CA VAL A 91 -1.14 -0.26 -7.95
C VAL A 91 -2.34 -0.14 -8.89
N ILE A 92 -3.56 0.06 -8.34
CA ILE A 92 -4.78 0.20 -9.13
C ILE A 92 -4.74 1.47 -9.97
N VAL A 93 -4.31 2.58 -9.39
CA VAL A 93 -4.18 3.85 -10.10
C VAL A 93 -3.11 3.77 -11.18
N ALA A 94 -1.98 3.11 -10.94
CA ALA A 94 -0.96 2.89 -11.96
C ALA A 94 -1.53 2.21 -13.21
N GLY A 95 -2.30 1.14 -13.03
CA GLY A 95 -3.00 0.49 -14.14
C GLY A 95 -4.01 1.41 -14.85
N ALA A 96 -4.82 2.14 -14.09
CA ALA A 96 -5.87 3.00 -14.61
C ALA A 96 -5.32 4.22 -15.37
N ILE A 97 -4.32 4.91 -14.84
CA ILE A 97 -3.75 6.14 -15.43
C ILE A 97 -3.14 5.91 -16.79
N PHE A 98 -2.55 4.76 -17.04
CA PHE A 98 -1.92 4.47 -18.34
C PHE A 98 -2.89 3.87 -19.36
N THR A 99 -4.09 3.49 -18.97
CA THR A 99 -5.06 2.84 -19.86
C THR A 99 -6.33 3.68 -20.08
N LEU A 100 -6.94 4.22 -19.03
CA LEU A 100 -8.22 4.92 -19.14
C LEU A 100 -8.17 6.21 -19.97
N PRO A 101 -7.12 7.06 -19.90
CA PRO A 101 -7.04 8.25 -20.73
C PRO A 101 -7.06 7.93 -22.24
N ALA A 102 -6.52 6.77 -22.63
CA ALA A 102 -6.57 6.33 -24.02
C ALA A 102 -8.00 6.14 -24.54
N LEU A 103 -8.94 5.71 -23.70
CA LEU A 103 -10.35 5.56 -24.07
C LEU A 103 -11.00 6.91 -24.39
N TYR A 104 -10.69 7.95 -23.60
CA TYR A 104 -11.20 9.30 -23.85
C TYR A 104 -10.60 9.91 -25.12
N ILE A 105 -9.32 9.69 -25.40
CA ILE A 105 -8.67 10.11 -26.65
C ILE A 105 -9.26 9.38 -27.84
N LEU A 106 -9.56 8.10 -27.72
CA LEU A 106 -10.20 7.32 -28.76
C LEU A 106 -11.65 7.75 -28.99
N GLN A 107 -12.40 8.09 -27.96
CA GLN A 107 -13.74 8.61 -28.07
C GLN A 107 -13.79 9.93 -28.85
N ASP A 108 -12.82 10.82 -28.63
CA ASP A 108 -12.70 12.07 -29.40
C ASP A 108 -12.46 11.80 -30.89
N LYS A 109 -11.71 10.76 -31.20
CA LYS A 109 -11.38 10.35 -32.56
C LYS A 109 -12.47 9.50 -33.24
N TYR A 110 -13.20 8.73 -32.45
CA TYR A 110 -14.26 7.82 -32.86
C TYR A 110 -15.55 8.11 -32.08
N PRO A 111 -16.40 9.04 -32.52
CA PRO A 111 -17.59 9.46 -31.78
C PRO A 111 -18.63 8.35 -31.53
N GLU A 112 -18.51 7.22 -32.19
CA GLU A 112 -19.35 6.04 -31.97
C GLU A 112 -18.99 5.29 -30.67
N MET A 113 -17.78 5.51 -30.12
CA MET A 113 -17.36 4.92 -28.86
C MET A 113 -17.93 5.71 -27.68
N THR A 114 -18.66 5.04 -26.84
CA THR A 114 -19.12 5.61 -25.56
C THR A 114 -18.27 5.09 -24.42
N VAL A 115 -17.68 5.99 -23.63
CA VAL A 115 -16.96 5.63 -22.42
C VAL A 115 -17.94 5.70 -21.25
N ASP A 116 -18.29 4.53 -20.72
CA ASP A 116 -19.20 4.42 -19.59
C ASP A 116 -18.43 4.17 -18.30
N PHE A 117 -18.69 5.02 -17.29
CA PHE A 117 -18.07 4.92 -15.97
C PHE A 117 -18.32 3.55 -15.31
N PHE A 118 -19.52 3.02 -15.42
CA PHE A 118 -19.86 1.75 -14.78
C PHE A 118 -19.10 0.57 -15.40
N GLN A 119 -18.94 0.56 -16.72
CA GLN A 119 -18.12 -0.45 -17.39
C GLN A 119 -16.66 -0.38 -16.96
N MET A 120 -16.08 0.82 -16.85
CA MET A 120 -14.72 1.03 -16.37
C MET A 120 -14.56 0.55 -14.92
N PHE A 121 -15.52 0.89 -14.07
CA PHE A 121 -15.52 0.45 -12.67
C PHE A 121 -15.55 -1.08 -12.56
N ILE A 122 -16.48 -1.75 -13.23
CA ILE A 122 -16.60 -3.21 -13.21
C ILE A 122 -15.34 -3.88 -13.76
N SER A 123 -14.80 -3.37 -14.88
CA SER A 123 -13.56 -3.90 -15.47
C SER A 123 -12.38 -3.81 -14.50
N SER A 124 -12.22 -2.67 -13.85
CA SER A 124 -11.17 -2.46 -12.85
C SER A 124 -11.35 -3.36 -11.61
N LEU A 125 -12.58 -3.51 -11.14
CA LEU A 125 -12.92 -4.39 -10.04
C LEU A 125 -12.61 -5.85 -10.35
N LEU A 126 -13.04 -6.34 -11.51
CA LEU A 126 -12.78 -7.71 -11.97
C LEU A 126 -11.29 -7.94 -12.18
N GLY A 127 -10.57 -6.97 -12.75
CA GLY A 127 -9.11 -7.02 -12.89
C GLY A 127 -8.40 -7.14 -11.53
N GLY A 128 -8.81 -6.36 -10.55
CA GLY A 128 -8.27 -6.44 -9.18
C GLY A 128 -8.52 -7.79 -8.53
N VAL A 129 -9.75 -8.31 -8.61
CA VAL A 129 -10.10 -9.66 -8.10
C VAL A 129 -9.27 -10.74 -8.80
N LEU A 130 -9.14 -10.66 -10.12
CA LEU A 130 -8.36 -11.61 -10.90
C LEU A 130 -6.87 -11.59 -10.51
N GLY A 131 -6.29 -10.39 -10.30
CA GLY A 131 -4.92 -10.24 -9.83
C GLY A 131 -4.67 -10.90 -8.48
N ILE A 132 -5.60 -10.74 -7.53
CA ILE A 132 -5.53 -11.42 -6.23
C ILE A 132 -5.58 -12.94 -6.40
N LEU A 133 -6.50 -13.46 -7.21
CA LEU A 133 -6.65 -14.89 -7.45
C LEU A 133 -5.38 -15.50 -8.06
N PHE A 134 -4.73 -14.79 -8.97
CA PHE A 134 -3.45 -15.24 -9.54
C PHE A 134 -2.30 -15.23 -8.52
N LEU A 135 -2.32 -14.30 -7.56
CA LEU A 135 -1.24 -14.20 -6.57
C LEU A 135 -1.32 -15.29 -5.49
N ILE A 136 -2.52 -15.77 -5.14
CA ILE A 136 -2.74 -16.75 -4.06
C ILE A 136 -1.83 -17.99 -4.18
N PRO A 137 -1.71 -18.67 -5.33
CA PRO A 137 -0.87 -19.87 -5.47
C PRO A 137 0.62 -19.58 -5.22
N PHE A 138 1.08 -18.39 -5.57
CA PHE A 138 2.50 -18.02 -5.47
C PHE A 138 2.89 -17.50 -4.08
N ARG A 139 1.91 -17.16 -3.23
CA ARG A 139 2.18 -16.58 -1.91
C ARG A 139 3.11 -17.45 -1.07
N LYS A 140 2.82 -18.74 -0.96
CA LYS A 140 3.63 -19.66 -0.15
C LYS A 140 5.07 -19.74 -0.67
N TYR A 141 5.23 -19.81 -1.97
CA TYR A 141 6.53 -19.88 -2.62
C TYR A 141 7.39 -18.66 -2.30
N PHE A 142 6.89 -17.44 -2.55
CA PHE A 142 7.68 -16.21 -2.35
C PHE A 142 7.87 -15.84 -0.88
N VAL A 143 6.85 -16.03 -0.03
CA VAL A 143 6.89 -15.56 1.36
C VAL A 143 7.59 -16.55 2.29
N SER A 144 7.38 -17.85 2.09
CA SER A 144 7.87 -18.89 3.00
C SER A 144 9.05 -19.68 2.42
N GLU A 145 8.89 -20.31 1.25
CA GLU A 145 9.91 -21.22 0.69
C GLU A 145 11.16 -20.49 0.22
N LYS A 146 10.98 -19.30 -0.38
CA LYS A 146 12.04 -18.44 -0.90
C LYS A 146 12.30 -17.20 -0.04
N HIS A 147 12.00 -17.30 1.25
CA HIS A 147 12.18 -16.19 2.18
C HIS A 147 13.63 -15.70 2.21
N GLY A 148 13.82 -14.40 1.92
CA GLY A 148 15.11 -13.73 1.93
C GLY A 148 16.03 -14.01 0.73
N GLU A 149 15.63 -14.87 -0.23
CA GLU A 149 16.40 -15.08 -1.47
C GLU A 149 16.20 -13.93 -2.46
N TYR A 150 14.99 -13.38 -2.54
CA TYR A 150 14.66 -12.27 -3.45
C TYR A 150 14.73 -10.93 -2.72
N PRO A 151 15.34 -9.91 -3.33
CA PRO A 151 15.33 -8.57 -2.78
C PRO A 151 13.98 -7.90 -3.05
N PHE A 152 13.22 -7.63 -1.99
CA PHE A 152 11.99 -6.83 -2.02
C PHE A 152 12.20 -5.56 -1.19
N PRO A 153 12.92 -4.53 -1.72
CA PRO A 153 13.34 -3.39 -0.92
C PRO A 153 12.17 -2.58 -0.35
N GLU A 154 11.12 -2.35 -1.12
CA GLU A 154 9.94 -1.59 -0.69
C GLU A 154 9.13 -2.35 0.37
N ALA A 155 8.86 -3.64 0.15
CA ALA A 155 8.17 -4.47 1.11
C ALA A 155 8.97 -4.61 2.42
N THR A 156 10.30 -4.71 2.31
CA THR A 156 11.20 -4.76 3.47
C THR A 156 11.15 -3.44 4.26
N ALA A 157 11.22 -2.30 3.57
CA ALA A 157 11.13 -0.98 4.21
C ALA A 157 9.76 -0.78 4.90
N SER A 158 8.66 -1.06 4.22
CA SER A 158 7.31 -0.99 4.78
C SER A 158 7.17 -1.86 6.03
N THR A 159 7.67 -3.09 5.97
CA THR A 159 7.64 -4.02 7.12
C THR A 159 8.47 -3.49 8.29
N GLN A 160 9.65 -2.94 8.03
CA GLN A 160 10.49 -2.34 9.08
C GLN A 160 9.81 -1.16 9.76
N VAL A 161 9.11 -0.32 9.00
CA VAL A 161 8.32 0.80 9.54
C VAL A 161 7.22 0.28 10.48
N LEU A 162 6.45 -0.71 10.04
CA LEU A 162 5.35 -1.30 10.83
C LEU A 162 5.87 -1.94 12.12
N VAL A 163 6.93 -2.73 12.03
CA VAL A 163 7.54 -3.41 13.19
C VAL A 163 8.19 -2.43 14.16
N SER A 164 8.80 -1.35 13.65
CA SER A 164 9.36 -0.30 14.50
C SER A 164 8.27 0.43 15.28
N GLY A 165 7.09 0.59 14.69
CA GLY A 165 5.91 1.15 15.36
C GLY A 165 5.43 0.31 16.54
N GLU A 166 5.50 -1.01 16.45
CA GLU A 166 5.11 -1.91 17.55
C GLU A 166 6.07 -1.82 18.75
N LYS A 167 7.36 -1.61 18.51
CA LYS A 167 8.41 -1.52 19.56
C LYS A 167 8.34 -0.24 20.41
N GLY A 168 7.47 0.69 20.06
CA GLY A 168 7.18 1.87 20.89
C GLY A 168 7.52 3.21 20.25
N GLY A 169 6.80 4.23 20.68
CA GLY A 169 6.73 5.58 20.08
C GLY A 169 8.06 6.36 19.99
N SER A 170 9.15 5.92 20.60
CA SER A 170 10.46 6.59 20.46
C SER A 170 11.06 6.40 19.05
N GLN A 171 10.80 5.26 18.40
CA GLN A 171 11.28 4.99 17.04
C GLN A 171 10.35 5.52 15.95
N ALA A 172 9.06 5.70 16.23
CA ALA A 172 8.11 6.31 15.30
C ALA A 172 8.30 7.83 15.16
N LYS A 173 8.79 8.52 16.21
CA LYS A 173 9.02 9.98 16.17
C LYS A 173 9.96 10.44 15.07
N PRO A 174 11.20 9.89 14.91
CA PRO A 174 12.09 10.30 13.83
C PRO A 174 11.47 10.08 12.45
N LEU A 175 10.68 9.02 12.29
CA LEU A 175 10.03 8.67 11.04
C LEU A 175 8.94 9.68 10.66
N LEU A 176 8.11 10.09 11.64
CA LEU A 176 7.10 11.13 11.46
C LEU A 176 7.75 12.49 11.15
N PHE A 177 8.83 12.85 11.86
CA PHE A 177 9.57 14.08 11.59
C PHE A 177 10.20 14.07 10.19
N ALA A 178 10.80 12.96 9.78
CA ALA A 178 11.37 12.83 8.44
C ALA A 178 10.28 12.95 7.35
N GLY A 179 9.11 12.33 7.57
CA GLY A 179 7.95 12.47 6.68
C GLY A 179 7.44 13.90 6.59
N LEU A 180 7.34 14.60 7.73
CA LEU A 180 6.93 16.01 7.76
C LEU A 180 7.92 16.93 7.06
N ILE A 181 9.23 16.74 7.30
CA ILE A 181 10.29 17.54 6.66
C ILE A 181 10.29 17.29 5.16
N GLY A 182 10.22 16.02 4.73
CA GLY A 182 10.13 15.66 3.32
C GLY A 182 8.90 16.25 2.62
N GLY A 183 7.73 16.14 3.26
CA GLY A 183 6.49 16.71 2.74
C GLY A 183 6.51 18.24 2.66
N LEU A 184 7.08 18.92 3.66
CA LEU A 184 7.30 20.37 3.62
C LEU A 184 8.27 20.78 2.50
N TYR A 185 9.36 20.06 2.36
CA TYR A 185 10.32 20.31 1.30
C TYR A 185 9.67 20.17 -0.09
N ASP A 186 8.97 19.07 -0.33
CA ASP A 186 8.24 18.84 -1.58
C ASP A 186 7.18 19.90 -1.84
N PHE A 187 6.43 20.32 -0.80
CA PHE A 187 5.45 21.38 -0.92
C PHE A 187 6.08 22.72 -1.35
N ILE A 188 7.23 23.08 -0.75
CA ILE A 188 7.96 24.29 -1.11
C ILE A 188 8.45 24.22 -2.57
N VAL A 189 9.10 23.12 -2.95
CA VAL A 189 9.64 22.93 -4.31
C VAL A 189 8.54 22.86 -5.37
N ALA A 190 7.37 22.32 -5.03
CA ALA A 190 6.25 22.24 -5.96
C ALA A 190 5.47 23.54 -6.10
N THR A 191 5.61 24.46 -5.12
CA THR A 191 4.85 25.71 -5.09
C THR A 191 5.66 26.90 -5.61
N PHE A 192 6.97 26.87 -5.42
CA PHE A 192 7.92 27.93 -5.82
C PHE A 192 8.95 27.44 -6.83
#